data_d360e92e86bccebd99b79f03f662ee47
#
_entry.id   d360e92e86bccebd99b79f03f662ee47
#
_cell.length_a   1.000
_cell.length_b   1.000
_cell.length_c   1.000
_cell.angle_alpha   90.00
_cell.angle_beta   90.00
_cell.angle_gamma   90.00
#
_symmetry.space_group_name_H-M   'P 1'
#
loop_
_entity.id
_entity.type
_entity.pdbx_description
1 polymer ?
#
loop_
_entity_poly.entity_id
_entity_poly.type
_entity_poly.pdbx_seq_one_letter_code
_entity_poly.pdbx_strand_id
1 'polypeptide(L)'
;MNQIIKLIAFLTLSVSLFLLSSCKRPSFINLTSTNISQNPSGIYTIQTEVDLQDRKIFYDSIEVFLYVGGEAYPMVKDPVNPSLWSCDYKLPSGFDEATYYYQANYLIERENGSQAKRSLKSDLQVFRLENRYVGNLAAYRGPVGVEIAVQGRGLTKYDSITIGGEKASTRYLSENELRFTVPSLPADLDYSVQLIGGPHGALDIGNFRIDESTLGVVPSSLEIQSGDSATLLFKIDFEAPTGGIPIDIKTNIPTSV
;
A
#
# COMPACT_ATOMS: atom_id res chain seq x y z
N MET A 1 21.19 -38.32 -58.68
CA MET A 1 19.85 -38.32 -58.03
C MET A 1 19.88 -37.85 -56.58
N ASN A 2 20.83 -38.25 -55.73
CA ASN A 2 20.89 -37.84 -54.31
C ASN A 2 21.22 -36.36 -54.01
N GLN A 3 21.91 -35.67 -54.88
CA GLN A 3 22.26 -34.28 -54.69
C GLN A 3 21.06 -33.31 -54.92
N ILE A 4 20.24 -33.62 -55.93
CA ILE A 4 19.05 -32.81 -56.28
C ILE A 4 17.98 -32.95 -55.19
N ILE A 5 17.80 -34.17 -54.63
CA ILE A 5 16.84 -34.40 -53.55
C ILE A 5 17.27 -33.67 -52.28
N LYS A 6 18.57 -33.60 -51.95
CA LYS A 6 19.08 -32.81 -50.81
C LYS A 6 18.90 -31.32 -51.02
N LEU A 7 19.07 -30.80 -52.23
CA LEU A 7 18.87 -29.40 -52.55
C LEU A 7 17.39 -29.02 -52.45
N ILE A 8 16.48 -29.83 -52.94
CA ILE A 8 15.05 -29.64 -52.84
C ILE A 8 14.59 -29.69 -51.38
N ALA A 9 15.08 -30.64 -50.57
CA ALA A 9 14.76 -30.72 -49.15
C ALA A 9 15.31 -29.55 -48.35
N PHE A 10 16.47 -29.01 -48.72
CA PHE A 10 17.02 -27.81 -48.07
C PHE A 10 16.24 -26.56 -48.47
N LEU A 11 15.81 -26.44 -49.71
CA LEU A 11 15.00 -25.33 -50.19
C LEU A 11 13.58 -25.33 -49.57
N THR A 12 12.94 -26.48 -49.43
CA THR A 12 11.64 -26.62 -48.77
C THR A 12 11.70 -26.34 -47.29
N LEU A 13 12.78 -26.73 -46.59
CA LEU A 13 13.02 -26.46 -45.19
C LEU A 13 13.25 -24.95 -44.96
N SER A 14 14.02 -24.29 -45.85
CA SER A 14 14.25 -22.84 -45.72
C SER A 14 13.00 -22.01 -46.00
N VAL A 15 12.17 -22.40 -46.95
CA VAL A 15 10.89 -21.74 -47.25
C VAL A 15 9.90 -21.93 -46.09
N SER A 16 9.89 -23.12 -45.46
CA SER A 16 9.05 -23.37 -44.26
C SER A 16 9.45 -22.53 -43.06
N LEU A 17 10.74 -22.18 -42.92
CA LEU A 17 11.21 -21.34 -41.82
C LEU A 17 10.81 -19.84 -41.96
N PHE A 18 10.65 -19.38 -43.21
CA PHE A 18 10.22 -17.99 -43.49
C PHE A 18 8.72 -17.77 -43.27
N LEU A 19 7.91 -18.82 -43.19
CA LEU A 19 6.45 -18.72 -42.99
C LEU A 19 6.06 -18.61 -41.48
N LEU A 20 7.02 -18.70 -40.57
CA LEU A 20 6.82 -18.47 -39.14
C LEU A 20 6.93 -17.00 -38.76
N SER A 21 6.65 -16.07 -39.67
CA SER A 21 6.44 -14.67 -39.32
C SER A 21 5.23 -14.58 -38.38
N SER A 22 5.46 -14.67 -37.11
CA SER A 22 4.44 -14.44 -36.08
C SER A 22 3.89 -13.04 -36.27
N CYS A 23 2.73 -12.91 -36.90
CA CYS A 23 1.95 -11.68 -36.84
C CYS A 23 1.64 -11.42 -35.38
N LYS A 24 2.31 -10.45 -34.77
CA LYS A 24 1.91 -9.95 -33.46
C LYS A 24 0.45 -9.49 -33.56
N ARG A 25 -0.39 -10.02 -32.69
CA ARG A 25 -1.79 -9.60 -32.58
C ARG A 25 -1.88 -8.44 -31.59
N PRO A 26 -2.80 -7.48 -31.80
CA PRO A 26 -3.06 -6.48 -30.80
C PRO A 26 -3.45 -7.17 -29.49
N SER A 27 -2.90 -6.68 -28.37
CA SER A 27 -3.05 -7.32 -27.06
C SER A 27 -2.99 -6.33 -25.92
N PHE A 28 -3.52 -6.77 -24.78
CA PHE A 28 -3.28 -6.15 -23.49
C PHE A 28 -2.26 -6.96 -22.70
N ILE A 29 -1.37 -6.27 -22.02
CA ILE A 29 -0.47 -6.85 -21.02
C ILE A 29 -0.93 -6.36 -19.66
N ASN A 30 -1.50 -7.27 -18.87
CA ASN A 30 -1.91 -6.94 -17.50
C ASN A 30 -0.68 -6.72 -16.63
N LEU A 31 -0.56 -5.52 -16.04
CA LEU A 31 0.53 -5.15 -15.14
C LEU A 31 0.10 -5.19 -13.66
N THR A 32 -1.19 -5.41 -13.42
CA THR A 32 -1.72 -5.55 -12.07
C THR A 32 -1.38 -6.92 -11.51
N SER A 33 -0.80 -6.97 -10.31
CA SER A 33 -0.52 -8.23 -9.62
C SER A 33 -1.81 -9.01 -9.34
N THR A 34 -1.75 -10.33 -9.47
CA THR A 34 -2.87 -11.21 -9.09
C THR A 34 -3.13 -11.18 -7.60
N ASN A 35 -2.10 -10.96 -6.77
CA ASN A 35 -2.21 -10.83 -5.33
C ASN A 35 -1.76 -9.42 -4.93
N ILE A 36 -2.63 -8.72 -4.22
CA ILE A 36 -2.42 -7.33 -3.80
C ILE A 36 -2.63 -7.26 -2.29
N SER A 37 -1.72 -6.59 -1.58
CA SER A 37 -1.90 -6.33 -0.15
C SER A 37 -3.14 -5.47 0.11
N GLN A 38 -3.87 -5.80 1.18
CA GLN A 38 -5.02 -5.00 1.59
C GLN A 38 -4.61 -3.54 1.87
N ASN A 39 -5.43 -2.61 1.39
CA ASN A 39 -5.26 -1.19 1.60
C ASN A 39 -6.48 -0.63 2.35
N PRO A 40 -6.31 0.10 3.47
CA PRO A 40 -7.42 0.70 4.22
C PRO A 40 -8.35 1.60 3.43
N SER A 41 -7.83 2.25 2.36
CA SER A 41 -8.67 3.06 1.47
C SER A 41 -9.64 2.23 0.63
N GLY A 42 -9.36 0.93 0.45
CA GLY A 42 -10.07 0.05 -0.48
C GLY A 42 -9.86 0.40 -1.96
N ILE A 43 -8.93 1.30 -2.26
CA ILE A 43 -8.65 1.77 -3.64
C ILE A 43 -7.39 1.06 -4.14
N TYR A 44 -7.50 0.45 -5.32
CA TYR A 44 -6.44 -0.31 -5.97
C TYR A 44 -6.20 0.21 -7.38
N THR A 45 -4.95 0.53 -7.71
CA THR A 45 -4.58 0.98 -9.05
C THR A 45 -4.43 -0.21 -9.98
N ILE A 46 -5.30 -0.30 -10.97
CA ILE A 46 -5.30 -1.33 -12.01
C ILE A 46 -4.56 -0.76 -13.22
N GLN A 47 -3.58 -1.52 -13.73
CA GLN A 47 -2.70 -1.07 -14.80
C GLN A 47 -2.62 -2.07 -15.93
N THR A 48 -2.52 -1.56 -17.14
CA THR A 48 -2.30 -2.37 -18.34
C THR A 48 -1.45 -1.64 -19.37
N GLU A 49 -0.69 -2.39 -20.12
CA GLU A 49 -0.07 -1.91 -21.34
C GLU A 49 -0.92 -2.33 -22.55
N VAL A 50 -1.12 -1.42 -23.50
CA VAL A 50 -1.92 -1.66 -24.70
C VAL A 50 -1.00 -1.65 -25.90
N ASP A 51 -0.90 -2.80 -26.58
CA ASP A 51 -0.14 -2.96 -27.84
C ASP A 51 -1.12 -3.11 -29.00
N LEU A 52 -1.32 -2.01 -29.75
CA LEU A 52 -2.17 -1.99 -30.93
C LEU A 52 -1.32 -2.19 -32.19
N GLN A 53 -1.60 -3.24 -32.93
CA GLN A 53 -0.85 -3.63 -34.14
C GLN A 53 -1.52 -3.20 -35.46
N ASP A 54 -2.62 -2.46 -35.37
CA ASP A 54 -3.30 -1.95 -36.55
C ASP A 54 -2.45 -0.90 -37.27
N ARG A 55 -2.57 -0.85 -38.59
CA ARG A 55 -1.96 0.20 -39.42
C ARG A 55 -2.81 1.46 -39.40
N LYS A 56 -2.14 2.60 -39.45
CA LYS A 56 -2.81 3.92 -39.57
C LYS A 56 -3.81 4.19 -38.42
N ILE A 57 -3.36 3.99 -37.18
CA ILE A 57 -4.14 4.31 -35.98
C ILE A 57 -4.13 5.82 -35.75
N PHE A 58 -5.30 6.37 -35.43
CA PHE A 58 -5.42 7.71 -34.88
C PHE A 58 -5.19 7.65 -33.37
N TYR A 59 -3.95 7.88 -32.92
CA TYR A 59 -3.53 7.69 -31.52
C TYR A 59 -4.30 8.54 -30.50
N ASP A 60 -4.79 9.72 -30.91
CA ASP A 60 -5.61 10.60 -30.07
C ASP A 60 -7.04 10.09 -29.90
N SER A 61 -7.45 9.09 -30.67
CA SER A 61 -8.77 8.46 -30.56
C SER A 61 -8.81 7.24 -29.65
N ILE A 62 -7.66 6.88 -29.07
CA ILE A 62 -7.58 5.68 -28.21
C ILE A 62 -8.21 5.99 -26.86
N GLU A 63 -9.24 5.24 -26.53
CA GLU A 63 -9.90 5.25 -25.24
C GLU A 63 -9.81 3.84 -24.63
N VAL A 64 -9.34 3.74 -23.40
CA VAL A 64 -9.22 2.46 -22.69
C VAL A 64 -10.13 2.47 -21.47
N PHE A 65 -10.83 1.37 -21.27
CA PHE A 65 -11.75 1.17 -20.17
C PHE A 65 -11.40 -0.11 -19.41
N LEU A 66 -11.50 -0.03 -18.11
CA LEU A 66 -11.57 -1.16 -17.20
C LEU A 66 -13.04 -1.54 -17.00
N TYR A 67 -13.38 -2.81 -17.18
CA TYR A 67 -14.72 -3.33 -16.93
C TYR A 67 -14.69 -4.25 -15.70
N VAL A 68 -15.49 -3.91 -14.68
CA VAL A 68 -15.67 -4.71 -13.46
C VAL A 68 -17.15 -4.85 -13.19
N GLY A 69 -17.64 -6.08 -13.03
CA GLY A 69 -19.05 -6.34 -12.73
C GLY A 69 -20.06 -5.81 -13.78
N GLY A 70 -19.58 -5.55 -15.01
CA GLY A 70 -20.38 -4.97 -16.10
C GLY A 70 -20.33 -3.44 -16.18
N GLU A 71 -19.73 -2.77 -15.22
CA GLU A 71 -19.51 -1.31 -15.21
C GLU A 71 -18.19 -0.95 -15.88
N ALA A 72 -18.17 0.17 -16.61
CA ALA A 72 -17.02 0.68 -17.34
C ALA A 72 -16.39 1.86 -16.60
N TYR A 73 -15.09 1.75 -16.30
CA TYR A 73 -14.29 2.79 -15.67
C TYR A 73 -13.26 3.30 -16.69
N PRO A 74 -13.25 4.60 -17.01
CA PRO A 74 -12.27 5.15 -17.94
C PRO A 74 -10.87 5.07 -17.33
N MET A 75 -9.90 4.62 -18.13
CA MET A 75 -8.50 4.57 -17.72
C MET A 75 -7.76 5.83 -18.18
N VAL A 76 -6.78 6.25 -17.42
CA VAL A 76 -5.94 7.42 -17.70
C VAL A 76 -4.65 6.94 -18.37
N LYS A 77 -4.30 7.58 -19.47
CA LYS A 77 -3.05 7.34 -20.20
C LYS A 77 -1.88 7.94 -19.44
N ASP A 78 -0.80 7.20 -19.33
CA ASP A 78 0.44 7.71 -18.71
C ASP A 78 1.07 8.77 -19.63
N PRO A 79 1.48 9.92 -19.11
CA PRO A 79 2.04 11.01 -19.92
C PRO A 79 3.46 10.72 -20.43
N VAL A 80 4.18 9.80 -19.80
CA VAL A 80 5.57 9.44 -20.15
C VAL A 80 5.60 8.20 -21.03
N ASN A 81 4.79 7.19 -20.70
CA ASN A 81 4.65 5.96 -21.47
C ASN A 81 3.26 5.86 -22.10
N PRO A 82 3.10 6.23 -23.39
CA PRO A 82 1.79 6.27 -24.05
C PRO A 82 1.08 4.92 -24.21
N SER A 83 1.77 3.81 -24.03
CA SER A 83 1.17 2.47 -24.03
C SER A 83 0.60 2.06 -22.68
N LEU A 84 1.00 2.73 -21.60
CA LEU A 84 0.57 2.44 -20.24
C LEU A 84 -0.72 3.19 -19.88
N TRP A 85 -1.66 2.46 -19.29
CA TRP A 85 -2.95 2.97 -18.85
C TRP A 85 -3.23 2.51 -17.42
N SER A 86 -3.83 3.39 -16.61
CA SER A 86 -4.15 3.11 -15.21
C SER A 86 -5.53 3.61 -14.82
N CYS A 87 -6.14 2.94 -13.86
CA CYS A 87 -7.41 3.33 -13.24
C CYS A 87 -7.38 2.98 -11.76
N ASP A 88 -7.80 3.91 -10.92
CA ASP A 88 -8.01 3.68 -9.49
C ASP A 88 -9.41 3.11 -9.29
N TYR A 89 -9.47 1.83 -8.95
CA TYR A 89 -10.71 1.10 -8.69
C TYR A 89 -10.94 0.94 -7.20
N LYS A 90 -12.13 1.35 -6.73
CA LYS A 90 -12.55 1.14 -5.34
C LYS A 90 -13.27 -0.19 -5.22
N LEU A 91 -12.64 -1.16 -4.58
CA LEU A 91 -13.25 -2.46 -4.29
C LEU A 91 -14.38 -2.27 -3.27
N PRO A 92 -15.61 -2.77 -3.53
CA PRO A 92 -16.70 -2.69 -2.57
C PRO A 92 -16.37 -3.39 -1.25
N SER A 93 -16.92 -2.87 -0.15
CA SER A 93 -16.75 -3.47 1.18
C SER A 93 -17.25 -4.90 1.23
N GLY A 94 -16.49 -5.78 1.86
CA GLY A 94 -16.83 -7.21 1.99
C GLY A 94 -16.34 -8.07 0.83
N PHE A 95 -15.73 -7.48 -0.20
CA PHE A 95 -15.08 -8.23 -1.27
C PHE A 95 -13.56 -8.23 -1.06
N ASP A 96 -12.91 -9.34 -1.36
CA ASP A 96 -11.47 -9.55 -1.30
C ASP A 96 -10.87 -9.93 -2.66
N GLU A 97 -11.71 -9.97 -3.71
CA GLU A 97 -11.28 -10.17 -5.10
C GLU A 97 -12.14 -9.35 -6.08
N ALA A 98 -11.60 -9.06 -7.24
CA ALA A 98 -12.36 -8.56 -8.37
C ALA A 98 -11.90 -9.23 -9.67
N THR A 99 -12.89 -9.59 -10.50
CA THR A 99 -12.69 -10.06 -11.86
C THR A 99 -12.98 -8.94 -12.83
N TYR A 100 -12.08 -8.71 -13.77
CA TYR A 100 -12.15 -7.58 -14.68
C TYR A 100 -11.57 -7.92 -16.05
N TYR A 101 -11.81 -7.06 -17.03
CA TYR A 101 -11.15 -7.07 -18.32
C TYR A 101 -10.95 -5.65 -18.84
N TYR A 102 -10.05 -5.51 -19.80
CA TYR A 102 -9.79 -4.24 -20.47
C TYR A 102 -10.48 -4.19 -21.83
N GLN A 103 -10.88 -3.01 -22.24
CA GLN A 103 -11.36 -2.75 -23.60
C GLN A 103 -10.78 -1.44 -24.12
N ALA A 104 -10.14 -1.48 -25.29
CA ALA A 104 -9.68 -0.31 -26.01
C ALA A 104 -10.59 -0.06 -27.21
N ASN A 105 -11.05 1.17 -27.40
CA ASN A 105 -11.75 1.65 -28.56
C ASN A 105 -10.87 2.67 -29.28
N TYR A 106 -10.77 2.59 -30.61
CA TYR A 106 -9.92 3.48 -31.38
C TYR A 106 -10.37 3.57 -32.83
N LEU A 107 -9.85 4.56 -33.56
CA LEU A 107 -10.10 4.76 -34.97
C LEU A 107 -8.88 4.35 -35.81
N ILE A 108 -9.15 3.76 -36.94
CA ILE A 108 -8.16 3.48 -37.99
C ILE A 108 -8.58 4.13 -39.31
N GLU A 109 -7.61 4.47 -40.16
CA GLU A 109 -7.85 4.84 -41.54
C GLU A 109 -7.88 3.58 -42.42
N ARG A 110 -8.93 3.40 -43.19
CA ARG A 110 -9.03 2.35 -44.21
C ARG A 110 -8.25 2.72 -45.47
N GLU A 111 -8.02 1.76 -46.36
CA GLU A 111 -7.32 1.97 -47.63
C GLU A 111 -7.97 3.03 -48.51
N ASN A 112 -9.29 3.20 -48.45
CA ASN A 112 -10.06 4.21 -49.17
C ASN A 112 -10.06 5.58 -48.48
N GLY A 113 -9.27 5.81 -47.44
CA GLY A 113 -9.20 7.05 -46.68
C GLY A 113 -10.34 7.27 -45.66
N SER A 114 -11.31 6.36 -45.58
CA SER A 114 -12.40 6.50 -44.62
C SER A 114 -11.95 6.00 -43.22
N GLN A 115 -12.54 6.58 -42.17
CA GLN A 115 -12.30 6.13 -40.79
C GLN A 115 -13.16 4.91 -40.44
N ALA A 116 -12.60 4.02 -39.60
CA ALA A 116 -13.35 2.91 -39.06
C ALA A 116 -13.08 2.78 -37.55
N LYS A 117 -14.14 2.50 -36.81
CA LYS A 117 -14.03 2.15 -35.37
C LYS A 117 -13.51 0.72 -35.21
N ARG A 118 -12.60 0.54 -34.27
CA ARG A 118 -12.08 -0.75 -33.80
C ARG A 118 -12.26 -0.86 -32.32
N SER A 119 -12.41 -2.09 -31.87
CA SER A 119 -12.43 -2.42 -30.44
C SER A 119 -11.59 -3.66 -30.22
N LEU A 120 -10.76 -3.61 -29.19
CA LEU A 120 -9.95 -4.72 -28.68
C LEU A 120 -10.41 -5.01 -27.26
N LYS A 121 -10.59 -6.28 -26.93
CA LYS A 121 -10.95 -6.73 -25.57
C LYS A 121 -9.91 -7.73 -25.07
N SER A 122 -9.53 -7.61 -23.80
CA SER A 122 -8.65 -8.58 -23.15
C SER A 122 -9.42 -9.83 -22.69
N ASP A 123 -8.67 -10.87 -22.33
CA ASP A 123 -9.18 -11.94 -21.51
C ASP A 123 -9.55 -11.43 -20.11
N LEU A 124 -10.34 -12.23 -19.38
CA LEU A 124 -10.67 -11.96 -17.99
C LEU A 124 -9.40 -12.05 -17.12
N GLN A 125 -9.24 -11.07 -16.27
CA GLN A 125 -8.20 -10.99 -15.26
C GLN A 125 -8.84 -11.04 -13.88
N VAL A 126 -8.05 -11.36 -12.87
CA VAL A 126 -8.48 -11.35 -11.48
C VAL A 126 -7.37 -10.80 -10.62
N PHE A 127 -7.71 -9.97 -9.65
CA PHE A 127 -6.84 -9.74 -8.50
C PHE A 127 -7.53 -10.19 -7.22
N ARG A 128 -6.73 -10.61 -6.23
CA ARG A 128 -7.17 -11.02 -4.90
C ARG A 128 -6.40 -10.26 -3.85
N LEU A 129 -7.09 -9.92 -2.77
CA LEU A 129 -6.43 -9.30 -1.63
C LEU A 129 -5.75 -10.40 -0.79
N GLU A 130 -4.48 -10.20 -0.51
CA GLU A 130 -3.78 -11.06 0.43
C GLU A 130 -4.29 -10.77 1.85
N ASN A 131 -4.57 -11.83 2.60
CA ASN A 131 -4.93 -11.72 4.00
C ASN A 131 -3.78 -11.07 4.77
N ARG A 132 -4.12 -10.05 5.55
CA ARG A 132 -3.22 -9.42 6.49
C ARG A 132 -2.99 -10.37 7.65
N TYR A 133 -1.76 -10.40 8.11
CA TYR A 133 -1.38 -11.17 9.28
C TYR A 133 -0.61 -10.26 10.24
N VAL A 134 -1.08 -10.15 11.47
CA VAL A 134 -0.34 -9.53 12.57
C VAL A 134 0.08 -10.64 13.50
N GLY A 135 1.39 -10.87 13.58
CA GLY A 135 1.95 -11.97 14.35
C GLY A 135 2.01 -11.64 15.83
N ASN A 136 2.77 -10.60 16.18
CA ASN A 136 3.10 -10.30 17.57
C ASN A 136 3.33 -8.81 17.80
N LEU A 137 3.07 -8.38 19.03
CA LEU A 137 3.68 -7.18 19.61
C LEU A 137 5.10 -7.55 20.10
N ALA A 138 6.07 -6.69 19.90
CA ALA A 138 7.45 -6.90 20.39
C ALA A 138 7.51 -6.93 21.93
N ALA A 139 6.55 -6.28 22.58
CA ALA A 139 6.33 -6.37 24.03
C ALA A 139 4.82 -6.24 24.31
N TYR A 140 4.38 -6.88 25.38
CA TYR A 140 2.98 -6.87 25.84
C TYR A 140 2.76 -6.00 27.06
N ARG A 141 3.81 -5.29 27.49
CA ARG A 141 3.77 -4.34 28.61
C ARG A 141 4.87 -3.30 28.47
N GLY A 142 4.64 -2.14 29.06
CA GLY A 142 5.60 -1.05 29.13
C GLY A 142 4.94 0.25 29.59
N PRO A 143 5.71 1.28 29.93
CA PRO A 143 5.18 2.55 30.39
C PRO A 143 4.64 3.39 29.23
N VAL A 144 3.89 4.44 29.56
CA VAL A 144 3.48 5.50 28.66
C VAL A 144 4.70 6.08 27.92
N GLY A 145 4.56 6.34 26.63
CA GLY A 145 5.58 6.97 25.80
C GLY A 145 6.60 5.99 25.18
N VAL A 146 6.66 4.74 25.61
CA VAL A 146 7.55 3.76 24.98
C VAL A 146 7.07 3.39 23.58
N GLU A 147 8.01 3.15 22.66
CA GLU A 147 7.72 2.72 21.29
C GLU A 147 7.72 1.19 21.19
N ILE A 148 6.61 0.61 20.74
CA ILE A 148 6.41 -0.84 20.60
C ILE A 148 6.30 -1.20 19.13
N ALA A 149 7.05 -2.21 18.69
CA ALA A 149 6.93 -2.74 17.34
C ALA A 149 5.79 -3.75 17.24
N VAL A 150 5.03 -3.65 16.14
CA VAL A 150 4.02 -4.60 15.68
C VAL A 150 4.58 -5.31 14.48
N GLN A 151 4.74 -6.62 14.55
CA GLN A 151 5.25 -7.45 13.47
C GLN A 151 4.09 -8.17 12.76
N GLY A 152 4.13 -8.12 11.44
CA GLY A 152 3.05 -8.69 10.63
C GLY A 152 3.41 -8.87 9.17
N ARG A 153 2.39 -8.93 8.33
CA ARG A 153 2.49 -8.93 6.88
C ARG A 153 1.31 -8.18 6.27
N GLY A 154 1.56 -7.45 5.20
CA GLY A 154 0.54 -6.64 4.54
C GLY A 154 0.18 -5.38 5.34
N LEU A 155 1.09 -4.90 6.18
CA LEU A 155 0.96 -3.62 6.88
C LEU A 155 1.17 -2.47 5.89
N THR A 156 0.48 -1.34 6.11
CA THR A 156 0.51 -0.19 5.20
C THR A 156 0.73 1.12 5.96
N LYS A 157 1.13 2.16 5.25
CA LYS A 157 1.27 3.53 5.80
C LYS A 157 -0.06 4.16 6.26
N TYR A 158 -1.18 3.55 5.91
CA TYR A 158 -2.53 4.03 6.29
C TYR A 158 -3.07 3.34 7.54
N ASP A 159 -2.35 2.35 8.04
CA ASP A 159 -2.72 1.66 9.26
C ASP A 159 -2.43 2.51 10.48
N SER A 160 -3.27 2.38 11.48
CA SER A 160 -3.10 3.02 12.78
C SER A 160 -3.40 2.05 13.90
N ILE A 161 -2.80 2.29 15.06
CA ILE A 161 -3.02 1.47 16.26
C ILE A 161 -3.90 2.25 17.23
N THR A 162 -4.82 1.55 17.89
CA THR A 162 -5.54 2.04 19.06
C THR A 162 -5.28 1.14 20.26
N ILE A 163 -5.21 1.72 21.45
CA ILE A 163 -5.06 1.03 22.73
C ILE A 163 -6.19 1.49 23.63
N GLY A 164 -7.03 0.56 24.07
CA GLY A 164 -8.21 0.89 24.87
C GLY A 164 -9.18 1.87 24.19
N GLY A 165 -9.16 1.91 22.86
CA GLY A 165 -9.95 2.84 22.06
C GLY A 165 -9.25 4.19 21.76
N GLU A 166 -8.17 4.52 22.46
CA GLU A 166 -7.36 5.73 22.22
C GLU A 166 -6.38 5.52 21.09
N LYS A 167 -6.27 6.52 20.20
CA LYS A 167 -5.37 6.47 19.04
C LYS A 167 -3.93 6.65 19.48
N ALA A 168 -3.09 5.63 19.23
CA ALA A 168 -1.66 5.71 19.43
C ALA A 168 -0.94 6.39 18.24
N SER A 169 0.12 7.15 18.51
CA SER A 169 1.01 7.62 17.45
C SER A 169 1.62 6.42 16.75
N THR A 170 1.32 6.24 15.47
CA THR A 170 1.72 5.06 14.69
C THR A 170 2.67 5.46 13.57
N ARG A 171 3.79 4.73 13.43
CA ARG A 171 4.80 4.94 12.40
C ARG A 171 4.95 3.67 11.56
N TYR A 172 4.77 3.80 10.25
CA TYR A 172 5.02 2.74 9.28
C TYR A 172 6.51 2.63 8.98
N LEU A 173 7.09 1.44 9.09
CA LEU A 173 8.47 1.15 8.72
C LEU A 173 8.54 0.30 7.43
N SER A 174 7.74 -0.75 7.35
CA SER A 174 7.68 -1.65 6.21
C SER A 174 6.34 -2.41 6.19
N GLU A 175 6.08 -3.17 5.14
CA GLU A 175 4.93 -4.08 5.08
C GLU A 175 4.93 -5.17 6.18
N ASN A 176 6.05 -5.33 6.88
CA ASN A 176 6.20 -6.31 7.94
C ASN A 176 6.32 -5.69 9.35
N GLU A 177 6.46 -4.36 9.45
CA GLU A 177 6.65 -3.69 10.75
C GLU A 177 5.98 -2.32 10.79
N LEU A 178 5.14 -2.12 11.82
CA LEU A 178 4.69 -0.83 12.32
C LEU A 178 5.26 -0.61 13.72
N ARG A 179 5.34 0.64 14.13
CA ARG A 179 5.59 1.00 15.54
C ARG A 179 4.54 1.96 16.04
N PHE A 180 4.18 1.82 17.28
CA PHE A 180 3.32 2.76 17.95
C PHE A 180 3.93 3.21 19.29
N THR A 181 3.61 4.44 19.68
CA THR A 181 3.96 4.99 20.99
C THR A 181 2.79 4.76 21.94
N VAL A 182 3.05 4.18 23.10
CA VAL A 182 2.03 3.94 24.13
C VAL A 182 1.40 5.27 24.57
N PRO A 183 0.07 5.44 24.39
CA PRO A 183 -0.60 6.70 24.73
C PRO A 183 -0.70 6.92 26.23
N SER A 184 -1.00 8.15 26.64
CA SER A 184 -1.20 8.52 28.05
C SER A 184 -2.54 8.00 28.55
N LEU A 185 -2.55 6.75 29.03
CA LEU A 185 -3.67 6.07 29.66
C LEU A 185 -3.27 5.67 31.10
N PRO A 186 -4.26 5.41 31.99
CA PRO A 186 -3.98 4.94 33.33
C PRO A 186 -3.07 3.72 33.37
N ALA A 187 -2.09 3.72 34.26
CA ALA A 187 -1.20 2.60 34.46
C ALA A 187 -1.86 1.45 35.24
N ASP A 188 -1.17 0.30 35.29
CA ASP A 188 -1.57 -0.94 35.95
C ASP A 188 -2.85 -1.60 35.42
N LEU A 189 -3.24 -1.24 34.19
CA LEU A 189 -4.39 -1.81 33.49
C LEU A 189 -3.96 -2.46 32.17
N ASP A 190 -4.71 -3.50 31.79
CA ASP A 190 -4.60 -4.13 30.47
C ASP A 190 -5.59 -3.50 29.50
N TYR A 191 -5.10 -3.16 28.30
CA TYR A 191 -5.88 -2.54 27.25
C TYR A 191 -5.85 -3.39 25.99
N SER A 192 -6.99 -3.53 25.33
CA SER A 192 -7.03 -4.16 24.01
C SER A 192 -6.29 -3.28 23.00
N VAL A 193 -5.47 -3.92 22.16
CA VAL A 193 -4.73 -3.27 21.08
C VAL A 193 -5.37 -3.67 19.75
N GLN A 194 -5.73 -2.67 18.96
CA GLN A 194 -6.36 -2.91 17.67
C GLN A 194 -5.60 -2.22 16.55
N LEU A 195 -5.42 -2.93 15.45
CA LEU A 195 -4.96 -2.38 14.19
C LEU A 195 -6.18 -1.89 13.41
N ILE A 196 -6.21 -0.58 13.17
CA ILE A 196 -7.27 0.08 12.39
C ILE A 196 -6.77 0.30 10.98
N GLY A 197 -7.44 -0.31 10.03
CA GLY A 197 -7.12 -0.18 8.62
C GLY A 197 -7.59 -1.38 7.82
N GLY A 198 -7.82 -1.16 6.51
CA GLY A 198 -8.36 -2.16 5.61
C GLY A 198 -9.89 -2.20 5.55
N PRO A 199 -10.43 -2.96 4.60
CA PRO A 199 -11.86 -2.99 4.32
C PRO A 199 -12.68 -3.70 5.40
N HIS A 200 -12.04 -4.48 6.30
CA HIS A 200 -12.70 -5.30 7.32
C HIS A 200 -12.76 -4.64 8.71
N GLY A 201 -12.36 -3.35 8.82
CA GLY A 201 -12.44 -2.61 10.07
C GLY A 201 -11.27 -2.86 11.03
N ALA A 202 -11.56 -2.88 12.33
CA ALA A 202 -10.56 -3.08 13.37
C ALA A 202 -10.19 -4.56 13.52
N LEU A 203 -8.88 -4.84 13.54
CA LEU A 203 -8.33 -6.15 13.87
C LEU A 203 -7.77 -6.13 15.28
N ASP A 204 -8.28 -7.00 16.16
CA ASP A 204 -7.70 -7.20 17.48
C ASP A 204 -6.34 -7.90 17.35
N ILE A 205 -5.29 -7.29 17.91
CA ILE A 205 -3.92 -7.79 17.85
C ILE A 205 -3.36 -8.16 19.24
N GLY A 206 -4.21 -8.17 20.25
CA GLY A 206 -3.91 -8.61 21.60
C GLY A 206 -4.09 -7.53 22.67
N ASN A 207 -3.55 -7.79 23.85
CA ASN A 207 -3.62 -6.88 24.99
C ASN A 207 -2.23 -6.32 25.32
N PHE A 208 -2.21 -5.10 25.82
CA PHE A 208 -1.01 -4.42 26.29
C PHE A 208 -1.25 -3.87 27.69
N ARG A 209 -0.37 -4.24 28.64
CA ARG A 209 -0.39 -3.69 29.98
C ARG A 209 0.43 -2.40 30.04
N ILE A 210 -0.17 -1.33 30.49
CA ILE A 210 0.55 -0.08 30.74
C ILE A 210 1.13 -0.14 32.15
N ASP A 211 2.46 -0.08 32.25
CA ASP A 211 3.16 -0.09 33.52
C ASP A 211 3.29 1.33 34.08
N GLU A 212 3.39 1.43 35.40
CA GLU A 212 3.78 2.70 36.03
C GLU A 212 5.19 3.09 35.56
N SER A 213 5.38 4.37 35.31
CA SER A 213 6.70 4.96 35.06
C SER A 213 7.11 5.84 36.22
N THR A 214 8.33 5.66 36.68
CA THR A 214 8.89 6.51 37.74
C THR A 214 9.61 7.70 37.13
N LEU A 215 9.25 8.92 37.58
CA LEU A 215 9.98 10.13 37.25
C LEU A 215 10.96 10.44 38.41
N GLY A 216 12.23 10.21 38.15
CA GLY A 216 13.29 10.62 39.08
C GLY A 216 13.60 12.10 38.95
N VAL A 217 13.79 12.78 40.09
CA VAL A 217 14.22 14.19 40.12
C VAL A 217 15.56 14.27 40.87
N VAL A 218 16.54 14.95 40.31
CA VAL A 218 17.87 15.11 40.86
C VAL A 218 18.23 16.61 40.89
N PRO A 219 18.59 17.14 42.07
CA PRO A 219 18.54 16.53 43.43
C PRO A 219 17.09 16.32 43.87
N SER A 220 16.85 15.33 44.72
CA SER A 220 15.52 15.01 45.29
C SER A 220 15.01 16.04 46.30
N SER A 221 15.94 16.83 46.87
CA SER A 221 15.64 18.01 47.69
C SER A 221 16.64 19.10 47.37
N LEU A 222 16.21 20.34 47.43
CA LEU A 222 17.02 21.53 47.13
C LEU A 222 16.61 22.67 48.03
N GLU A 223 17.58 23.27 48.69
CA GLU A 223 17.43 24.51 49.45
C GLU A 223 18.15 25.60 48.65
N ILE A 224 17.44 26.67 48.32
CA ILE A 224 17.97 27.85 47.61
C ILE A 224 17.61 29.12 48.38
N GLN A 225 18.50 30.10 48.34
CA GLN A 225 18.24 31.43 48.93
C GLN A 225 17.39 32.26 47.96
N SER A 226 16.68 33.27 48.52
CA SER A 226 15.87 34.15 47.70
C SER A 226 16.75 34.89 46.66
N GLY A 227 16.41 34.76 45.39
CA GLY A 227 17.15 35.32 44.25
C GLY A 227 18.13 34.37 43.57
N ASP A 228 18.39 33.20 44.18
CA ASP A 228 19.19 32.15 43.51
C ASP A 228 18.36 31.31 42.54
N SER A 229 19.06 30.70 41.61
CA SER A 229 18.49 29.72 40.65
C SER A 229 19.21 28.39 40.74
N ALA A 230 18.47 27.32 40.53
CA ALA A 230 19.03 25.97 40.52
C ALA A 230 18.46 25.14 39.38
N THR A 231 19.22 24.16 38.95
CA THR A 231 18.81 23.24 37.89
C THR A 231 18.34 21.91 38.52
N LEU A 232 17.12 21.49 38.15
CA LEU A 232 16.58 20.18 38.45
C LEU A 232 16.68 19.31 37.18
N LEU A 233 17.21 18.09 37.33
CA LEU A 233 17.28 17.08 36.29
C LEU A 233 16.16 16.07 36.52
N PHE A 234 15.24 15.97 35.52
CA PHE A 234 14.21 14.94 35.47
C PHE A 234 14.73 13.72 34.71
N LYS A 235 14.60 12.54 35.28
CA LYS A 235 15.01 11.26 34.68
C LYS A 235 13.81 10.33 34.56
N ILE A 236 13.68 9.68 33.41
CA ILE A 236 12.77 8.55 33.18
C ILE A 236 13.59 7.30 32.93
N ASP A 237 13.01 6.11 33.19
CA ASP A 237 13.72 4.82 33.15
C ASP A 237 13.83 4.24 31.72
N PHE A 238 13.36 4.96 30.73
CA PHE A 238 13.35 4.53 29.32
C PHE A 238 13.68 5.70 28.39
N GLU A 239 14.02 5.40 27.14
CA GLU A 239 14.32 6.41 26.12
C GLU A 239 13.04 7.17 25.74
N ALA A 240 13.11 8.51 25.82
CA ALA A 240 11.97 9.33 25.45
C ALA A 240 11.65 9.16 23.94
N PRO A 241 10.36 9.04 23.59
CA PRO A 241 9.95 8.91 22.19
C PRO A 241 10.31 10.16 21.39
N THR A 242 10.34 10.02 20.06
CA THR A 242 10.52 11.16 19.15
C THR A 242 9.41 12.20 19.39
N GLY A 243 9.76 13.38 19.86
CA GLY A 243 8.81 14.44 20.26
C GLY A 243 8.76 14.68 21.75
N GLY A 244 9.48 13.86 22.56
CA GLY A 244 9.58 14.00 24.00
C GLY A 244 8.33 13.56 24.77
N ILE A 245 8.38 13.66 26.08
CA ILE A 245 7.27 13.41 27.00
C ILE A 245 6.96 14.74 27.71
N PRO A 246 5.72 15.24 27.65
CA PRO A 246 5.35 16.42 28.39
C PRO A 246 5.37 16.13 29.90
N ILE A 247 6.00 17.02 30.67
CA ILE A 247 6.06 16.94 32.13
C ILE A 247 5.40 18.18 32.70
N ASP A 248 4.30 17.99 33.43
CA ASP A 248 3.63 19.06 34.18
C ASP A 248 4.30 19.25 35.54
N ILE A 249 4.87 20.45 35.77
CA ILE A 249 5.46 20.83 37.05
C ILE A 249 4.49 21.72 37.77
N LYS A 250 4.03 21.29 38.93
CA LYS A 250 3.14 22.07 39.80
C LYS A 250 3.84 22.41 41.12
N THR A 251 3.72 23.65 41.55
CA THR A 251 4.21 24.06 42.87
C THR A 251 3.05 24.17 43.87
N ASN A 252 3.31 23.77 45.11
CA ASN A 252 2.35 23.90 46.20
C ASN A 252 2.27 25.36 46.75
N ILE A 253 3.26 26.19 46.37
CA ILE A 253 3.32 27.62 46.80
C ILE A 253 3.51 28.48 45.53
N PRO A 254 2.44 28.76 44.77
CA PRO A 254 2.54 29.44 43.47
C PRO A 254 2.99 30.92 43.57
N THR A 255 2.98 31.52 44.77
CA THR A 255 3.42 32.88 45.01
C THR A 255 4.92 33.01 45.32
N SER A 256 5.66 31.90 45.35
CA SER A 256 7.09 31.87 45.71
C SER A 256 8.00 31.56 44.52
N VAL A 257 7.48 31.59 43.30
CA VAL A 257 8.22 31.31 42.04
C VAL A 257 8.28 32.59 41.21
#